data_0c9ee85130a9045c6c4f68d065055cbe
#
_entry.id   0c9ee85130a9045c6c4f68d065055cbe
#
_cell.length_a   1.000
_cell.length_b   1.000
_cell.length_c   1.000
_cell.angle_alpha   90.00
_cell.angle_beta   90.00
_cell.angle_gamma   90.00
#
_symmetry.space_group_name_H-M   'P 1'
#
loop_
_entity.id
_entity.type
_entity.pdbx_description
1 polymer ?
#
loop_
_entity_poly.entity_id
_entity_poly.type
_entity_poly.pdbx_seq_one_letter_code
_entity_poly.pdbx_strand_id
1 'polypeptide(L)'
;MKSAMRALLWSAGALVFVLLVVLIWVLTLFDPTDFRGPIAREIETRTGYRFALEGPISFDPRYESPGRLFADITVQDAHLREIAGVPGAQRLHLKTLEWSVELGDLLGAVRGTSFAGRGHFKMADADLRGMLGAREINWDAFTPSAFRAVSASGSFELDSEALSLTGLQLSLNATQIRGELEVEQWSGSPVFDFDLTIPSLDLGDFVQRENQQPFDTLVVLNLPAVLAAQSQASGTLRIGSLHSAGVVLSDVVMPLHAHSGRVSASPITAGFYGGTARVDTLLQVNGADLSFQTRQEVRQCQIGNLLGDLGLTEMIEAQGNFSATLAFSGVDAVSRMASARGVIRVAAQEGRVKGVNLGTWIERLGRNTLGDGSEWVGESTFTSLGDINATLRVEQGLVINEDLAFQAGGLDVRGHGGLALESGAIDYRISLTLDKPEIAAMLPPPFNSGVMVLPLRISGRWDMPSLMIDIPQM
;
A
#
# COMPACT_ATOMS: atom_id res chain seq x y z
N MET A 1 36.01 21.79 -65.94
CA MET A 1 35.74 21.73 -64.52
C MET A 1 34.70 22.74 -64.00
N LYS A 2 34.71 24.03 -64.47
CA LYS A 2 33.74 25.04 -64.01
C LYS A 2 32.29 24.81 -64.42
N SER A 3 32.02 24.17 -65.57
CA SER A 3 30.66 23.84 -66.04
C SER A 3 30.03 22.66 -65.28
N ALA A 4 30.81 21.63 -64.95
CA ALA A 4 30.33 20.47 -64.23
C ALA A 4 30.00 20.81 -62.77
N MET A 5 30.77 21.70 -62.14
CA MET A 5 30.53 22.17 -60.77
C MET A 5 29.27 23.07 -60.70
N ARG A 6 29.00 23.89 -61.73
CA ARG A 6 27.75 24.66 -61.85
C ARG A 6 26.52 23.74 -61.98
N ALA A 7 26.63 22.71 -62.86
CA ALA A 7 25.53 21.74 -62.98
C ALA A 7 25.24 20.98 -61.72
N LEU A 8 26.26 20.60 -60.95
CA LEU A 8 26.11 19.94 -59.66
C LEU A 8 25.48 20.84 -58.60
N LEU A 9 25.84 22.13 -58.56
CA LEU A 9 25.22 23.13 -57.65
C LEU A 9 23.76 23.40 -58.04
N TRP A 10 23.41 23.45 -59.30
CA TRP A 10 22.03 23.62 -59.77
C TRP A 10 21.18 22.37 -59.51
N SER A 11 21.73 21.14 -59.63
CA SER A 11 21.01 19.92 -59.33
C SER A 11 20.80 19.74 -57.80
N ALA A 12 21.79 20.10 -56.96
CA ALA A 12 21.65 20.12 -55.52
C ALA A 12 20.62 21.17 -55.06
N GLY A 13 20.64 22.37 -55.67
CA GLY A 13 19.65 23.43 -55.35
C GLY A 13 18.22 23.02 -55.79
N ALA A 14 18.07 22.35 -56.95
CA ALA A 14 16.79 21.82 -57.41
C ALA A 14 16.28 20.69 -56.48
N LEU A 15 17.16 19.82 -55.99
CA LEU A 15 16.82 18.77 -55.03
C LEU A 15 16.36 19.35 -53.70
N VAL A 16 17.07 20.35 -53.18
CA VAL A 16 16.69 21.06 -51.95
C VAL A 16 15.36 21.79 -52.12
N PHE A 17 15.15 22.44 -53.30
CA PHE A 17 13.88 23.10 -53.59
C PHE A 17 12.72 22.09 -53.66
N VAL A 18 12.89 20.94 -54.32
CA VAL A 18 11.89 19.88 -54.41
C VAL A 18 11.60 19.32 -53.00
N LEU A 19 12.64 19.10 -52.17
CA LEU A 19 12.46 18.67 -50.78
C LEU A 19 11.72 19.73 -49.95
N LEU A 20 12.00 21.03 -50.16
CA LEU A 20 11.27 22.12 -49.50
C LEU A 20 9.81 22.19 -49.94
N VAL A 21 9.56 22.05 -51.25
CA VAL A 21 8.19 22.02 -51.81
C VAL A 21 7.43 20.81 -51.30
N VAL A 22 8.04 19.63 -51.24
CA VAL A 22 7.46 18.41 -50.67
C VAL A 22 7.21 18.59 -49.15
N LEU A 23 8.15 19.20 -48.43
CA LEU A 23 7.99 19.50 -47.02
C LEU A 23 6.84 20.49 -46.77
N ILE A 24 6.77 21.58 -47.54
CA ILE A 24 5.68 22.56 -47.49
C ILE A 24 4.36 21.90 -47.89
N TRP A 25 4.37 21.06 -48.93
CA TRP A 25 3.19 20.32 -49.38
C TRP A 25 2.71 19.33 -48.31
N VAL A 26 3.61 18.59 -47.64
CA VAL A 26 3.29 17.72 -46.50
C VAL A 26 2.75 18.53 -45.34
N LEU A 27 3.37 19.66 -44.99
CA LEU A 27 2.95 20.51 -43.86
C LEU A 27 1.64 21.28 -44.13
N THR A 28 1.29 21.58 -45.40
CA THR A 28 0.07 22.33 -45.74
C THR A 28 -1.13 21.45 -46.10
N LEU A 29 -0.89 20.21 -46.53
CA LEU A 29 -1.94 19.21 -46.87
C LEU A 29 -2.15 18.20 -45.75
N PHE A 30 -1.32 18.25 -44.71
CA PHE A 30 -1.40 17.35 -43.59
C PHE A 30 -2.51 17.83 -42.64
N ASP A 31 -3.68 17.22 -42.76
CA ASP A 31 -4.76 17.43 -41.77
C ASP A 31 -4.57 16.41 -40.65
N PRO A 32 -4.23 16.86 -39.41
CA PRO A 32 -4.09 15.97 -38.26
C PRO A 32 -5.34 15.14 -37.97
N THR A 33 -6.49 15.59 -38.46
CA THR A 33 -7.76 14.89 -38.26
C THR A 33 -7.88 13.61 -39.11
N ASP A 34 -7.12 13.49 -40.21
CA ASP A 34 -7.09 12.29 -41.06
C ASP A 34 -6.48 11.07 -40.34
N PHE A 35 -5.66 11.30 -39.30
CA PHE A 35 -5.03 10.27 -38.53
C PHE A 35 -5.93 9.72 -37.41
N ARG A 36 -7.05 10.40 -37.07
CA ARG A 36 -7.99 9.93 -36.05
C ARG A 36 -8.44 8.49 -36.31
N GLY A 37 -8.85 8.20 -37.54
CA GLY A 37 -9.37 6.90 -37.92
C GLY A 37 -8.35 5.76 -37.88
N PRO A 38 -7.18 5.90 -38.49
CA PRO A 38 -6.10 4.92 -38.47
C PRO A 38 -5.61 4.65 -37.03
N ILE A 39 -5.31 5.69 -36.25
CA ILE A 39 -4.84 5.55 -34.87
C ILE A 39 -5.91 4.86 -33.99
N ALA A 40 -7.16 5.32 -34.09
CA ALA A 40 -8.25 4.72 -33.31
C ALA A 40 -8.44 3.23 -33.64
N ARG A 41 -8.40 2.85 -34.93
CA ARG A 41 -8.54 1.45 -35.36
C ARG A 41 -7.39 0.57 -34.88
N GLU A 42 -6.16 1.07 -34.93
CA GLU A 42 -5.01 0.31 -34.50
C GLU A 42 -5.02 0.07 -32.99
N ILE A 43 -5.37 1.10 -32.20
CA ILE A 43 -5.58 0.96 -30.75
C ILE A 43 -6.73 -0.03 -30.48
N GLU A 44 -7.86 0.11 -31.20
CA GLU A 44 -9.02 -0.76 -31.06
C GLU A 44 -8.66 -2.24 -31.35
N THR A 45 -7.92 -2.48 -32.44
CA THR A 45 -7.55 -3.84 -32.86
C THR A 45 -6.61 -4.53 -31.88
N ARG A 46 -5.71 -3.78 -31.26
CA ARG A 46 -4.67 -4.34 -30.38
C ARG A 46 -5.08 -4.40 -28.90
N THR A 47 -5.82 -3.41 -28.43
CA THR A 47 -6.17 -3.29 -27.02
C THR A 47 -7.57 -3.77 -26.69
N GLY A 48 -8.43 -3.95 -27.69
CA GLY A 48 -9.86 -4.21 -27.48
C GLY A 48 -10.64 -3.01 -26.94
N TYR A 49 -10.03 -1.81 -26.90
CA TYR A 49 -10.68 -0.57 -26.43
C TYR A 49 -10.92 0.38 -27.60
N ARG A 50 -12.12 0.95 -27.69
CA ARG A 50 -12.44 2.00 -28.64
C ARG A 50 -11.87 3.34 -28.15
N PHE A 51 -10.98 3.90 -28.94
CA PHE A 51 -10.38 5.20 -28.68
C PHE A 51 -11.15 6.29 -29.44
N ALA A 52 -11.84 7.17 -28.71
CA ALA A 52 -12.59 8.28 -29.26
C ALA A 52 -11.84 9.58 -28.98
N LEU A 53 -11.49 10.30 -30.04
CA LEU A 53 -10.81 11.60 -30.02
C LEU A 53 -11.89 12.68 -30.28
N GLU A 54 -12.47 13.24 -29.21
CA GLU A 54 -13.58 14.21 -29.31
C GLU A 54 -13.07 15.65 -29.42
N GLY A 55 -11.91 15.95 -28.83
CA GLY A 55 -11.31 17.27 -28.83
C GLY A 55 -10.35 17.56 -30.02
N PRO A 56 -9.77 18.75 -30.04
CA PRO A 56 -8.78 19.13 -31.05
C PRO A 56 -7.52 18.29 -30.97
N ILE A 57 -6.94 18.01 -32.14
CA ILE A 57 -5.62 17.41 -32.27
C ILE A 57 -4.71 18.46 -32.87
N SER A 58 -3.59 18.75 -32.20
CA SER A 58 -2.50 19.52 -32.80
C SER A 58 -1.33 18.62 -33.13
N PHE A 59 -0.62 19.00 -34.16
CA PHE A 59 0.56 18.31 -34.66
C PHE A 59 1.64 19.35 -34.94
N ASP A 60 2.73 19.26 -34.22
CA ASP A 60 3.86 20.17 -34.33
C ASP A 60 5.13 19.38 -34.61
N PRO A 61 5.70 19.53 -35.84
CA PRO A 61 6.95 18.88 -36.18
C PRO A 61 8.12 19.56 -35.48
N ARG A 62 8.97 18.80 -34.82
CA ARG A 62 10.13 19.27 -34.07
C ARG A 62 11.42 18.61 -34.58
N TYR A 63 12.39 19.43 -34.95
CA TYR A 63 13.71 18.97 -35.35
C TYR A 63 14.63 18.92 -34.11
N GLU A 64 15.19 17.76 -33.80
CA GLU A 64 16.03 17.57 -32.59
C GLU A 64 17.52 17.43 -32.92
N SER A 65 17.84 16.71 -34.01
CA SER A 65 19.23 16.49 -34.44
C SER A 65 19.29 16.07 -35.91
N PRO A 66 20.49 16.12 -36.60
CA PRO A 66 20.60 15.71 -37.97
C PRO A 66 20.00 14.34 -38.25
N GLY A 67 18.94 14.32 -39.05
CA GLY A 67 18.24 13.08 -39.45
C GLY A 67 17.14 12.61 -38.52
N ARG A 68 16.87 13.29 -37.39
CA ARG A 68 15.77 12.92 -36.44
C ARG A 68 14.73 14.03 -36.40
N LEU A 69 13.56 13.74 -36.92
CA LEU A 69 12.39 14.60 -36.90
C LEU A 69 11.31 13.93 -36.07
N PHE A 70 10.81 14.64 -35.05
CA PHE A 70 9.73 14.21 -34.21
C PHE A 70 8.42 14.90 -34.57
N ALA A 71 7.33 14.25 -34.31
CA ALA A 71 5.99 14.79 -34.34
C ALA A 71 5.48 14.90 -32.92
N ASP A 72 5.28 16.12 -32.41
CA ASP A 72 4.64 16.36 -31.15
C ASP A 72 3.12 16.42 -31.38
N ILE A 73 2.40 15.47 -30.79
CA ILE A 73 0.96 15.30 -30.99
C ILE A 73 0.29 15.59 -29.65
N THR A 74 -0.62 16.54 -29.63
CA THR A 74 -1.44 16.85 -28.46
C THR A 74 -2.90 16.56 -28.78
N VAL A 75 -3.55 15.79 -27.92
CA VAL A 75 -4.96 15.48 -27.97
C VAL A 75 -5.63 15.98 -26.71
N GLN A 76 -6.74 16.66 -26.85
CA GLN A 76 -7.60 17.07 -25.75
C GLN A 76 -8.91 16.26 -25.78
N ASP A 77 -9.49 16.01 -24.60
CA ASP A 77 -10.75 15.29 -24.43
C ASP A 77 -10.81 13.95 -25.18
N ALA A 78 -9.83 13.10 -24.91
CA ALA A 78 -9.81 11.73 -25.42
C ALA A 78 -10.54 10.78 -24.47
N HIS A 79 -11.25 9.81 -25.03
CA HIS A 79 -12.00 8.80 -24.28
C HIS A 79 -11.60 7.39 -24.72
N LEU A 80 -11.23 6.53 -23.77
CA LEU A 80 -11.13 5.09 -23.99
C LEU A 80 -12.42 4.41 -23.50
N ARG A 81 -13.04 3.61 -24.37
CA ARG A 81 -14.27 2.84 -24.08
C ARG A 81 -14.04 1.37 -24.40
N GLU A 82 -14.52 0.47 -23.60
CA GLU A 82 -14.48 -0.97 -23.86
C GLU A 82 -15.47 -1.34 -24.98
N ILE A 83 -15.07 -2.25 -25.91
CA ILE A 83 -15.87 -2.60 -27.09
C ILE A 83 -16.94 -3.64 -26.79
N ALA A 84 -16.74 -4.49 -25.77
CA ALA A 84 -17.60 -5.63 -25.51
C ALA A 84 -18.77 -5.28 -24.58
N GLY A 85 -19.96 -5.14 -25.16
CA GLY A 85 -21.33 -5.43 -24.73
C GLY A 85 -21.75 -5.43 -23.25
N VAL A 86 -21.01 -4.82 -22.34
CA VAL A 86 -21.37 -4.71 -20.92
C VAL A 86 -22.08 -3.37 -20.70
N PRO A 87 -23.34 -3.35 -20.19
CA PRO A 87 -24.01 -2.12 -19.81
C PRO A 87 -23.23 -1.46 -18.67
N GLY A 88 -22.68 -0.27 -18.91
CA GLY A 88 -21.82 0.44 -17.96
C GLY A 88 -20.36 0.56 -18.42
N ALA A 89 -20.07 0.28 -19.68
CA ALA A 89 -18.76 0.38 -20.32
C ALA A 89 -18.05 1.68 -19.95
N GLN A 90 -16.92 1.51 -19.33
CA GLN A 90 -16.13 2.51 -18.65
C GLN A 90 -15.45 3.43 -19.63
N ARG A 91 -15.36 4.68 -19.25
CA ARG A 91 -14.70 5.71 -20.01
C ARG A 91 -13.48 6.15 -19.21
N LEU A 92 -12.28 5.82 -19.69
CA LEU A 92 -11.11 6.58 -19.28
C LEU A 92 -11.19 7.92 -20.00
N HIS A 93 -11.43 8.99 -19.26
CA HIS A 93 -11.38 10.35 -19.79
C HIS A 93 -9.97 10.88 -19.61
N LEU A 94 -9.34 11.25 -20.69
CA LEU A 94 -8.02 11.88 -20.75
C LEU A 94 -8.24 13.34 -21.14
N LYS A 95 -8.08 14.25 -20.20
CA LYS A 95 -8.25 15.68 -20.46
C LYS A 95 -7.21 16.20 -21.42
N THR A 96 -5.96 15.76 -21.28
CA THR A 96 -4.87 16.08 -22.19
C THR A 96 -3.94 14.89 -22.30
N LEU A 97 -3.58 14.52 -23.52
CA LEU A 97 -2.56 13.54 -23.82
C LEU A 97 -1.60 14.16 -24.82
N GLU A 98 -0.36 14.29 -24.44
CA GLU A 98 0.74 14.76 -25.27
C GLU A 98 1.70 13.60 -25.49
N TRP A 99 2.07 13.35 -26.73
CA TRP A 99 3.14 12.41 -27.03
C TRP A 99 3.99 12.88 -28.18
N SER A 100 5.25 12.51 -28.16
CA SER A 100 6.25 12.84 -29.16
C SER A 100 6.76 11.54 -29.76
N VAL A 101 6.66 11.39 -31.07
CA VAL A 101 7.12 10.19 -31.78
C VAL A 101 8.08 10.56 -32.91
N GLU A 102 9.00 9.67 -33.25
CA GLU A 102 9.84 9.85 -34.42
C GLU A 102 8.99 9.76 -35.69
N LEU A 103 9.11 10.74 -36.57
CA LEU A 103 8.22 10.84 -37.74
C LEU A 103 8.34 9.62 -38.67
N GLY A 104 9.51 8.98 -38.74
CA GLY A 104 9.73 7.75 -39.50
C GLY A 104 8.85 6.60 -39.00
N ASP A 105 8.75 6.44 -37.69
CA ASP A 105 7.93 5.41 -37.04
C ASP A 105 6.44 5.68 -37.27
N LEU A 106 6.03 6.95 -37.12
CA LEU A 106 4.65 7.37 -37.40
C LEU A 106 4.21 7.07 -38.82
N LEU A 107 5.07 7.36 -39.82
CA LEU A 107 4.80 7.05 -41.22
C LEU A 107 4.77 5.54 -41.50
N GLY A 108 5.57 4.74 -40.79
CA GLY A 108 5.52 3.29 -40.86
C GLY A 108 4.18 2.74 -40.33
N ALA A 109 3.73 3.24 -39.19
CA ALA A 109 2.44 2.88 -38.60
C ALA A 109 1.25 3.21 -39.53
N VAL A 110 1.25 4.39 -40.15
CA VAL A 110 0.19 4.81 -41.08
C VAL A 110 0.15 3.92 -42.32
N ARG A 111 1.29 3.45 -42.79
CA ARG A 111 1.40 2.54 -43.97
C ARG A 111 1.06 1.10 -43.61
N GLY A 112 0.85 0.79 -42.30
CA GLY A 112 0.59 -0.58 -41.81
C GLY A 112 1.80 -1.53 -41.95
N THR A 113 3.02 -0.98 -42.09
CA THR A 113 4.24 -1.77 -42.26
C THR A 113 4.88 -2.18 -40.92
N SER A 114 4.74 -1.37 -39.88
CA SER A 114 5.14 -1.71 -38.51
C SER A 114 4.43 -0.78 -37.53
N PHE A 115 4.07 -1.31 -36.38
CA PHE A 115 3.63 -0.50 -35.27
C PHE A 115 4.77 -0.50 -34.24
N ALA A 116 5.77 0.28 -34.51
CA ALA A 116 6.89 0.53 -33.64
C ALA A 116 7.03 2.05 -33.50
N GLY A 117 7.43 2.51 -32.35
CA GLY A 117 7.62 3.92 -32.11
C GLY A 117 8.31 4.14 -30.77
N ARG A 118 9.03 5.24 -30.68
CA ARG A 118 9.66 5.72 -29.46
C ARG A 118 9.42 7.21 -29.31
N GLY A 119 9.34 7.64 -28.07
CA GLY A 119 9.12 9.05 -27.80
C GLY A 119 8.85 9.31 -26.33
N HIS A 120 8.16 10.41 -26.11
CA HIS A 120 7.75 10.82 -24.77
C HIS A 120 6.24 10.94 -24.71
N PHE A 121 5.67 10.71 -23.55
CA PHE A 121 4.26 10.94 -23.30
C PHE A 121 4.05 11.76 -22.06
N LYS A 122 2.94 12.50 -22.04
CA LYS A 122 2.44 13.22 -20.87
C LYS A 122 0.93 13.16 -20.87
N MET A 123 0.37 12.67 -19.80
CA MET A 123 -1.05 12.52 -19.56
C MET A 123 -1.42 13.33 -18.32
N ALA A 124 -2.49 14.09 -18.37
CA ALA A 124 -2.98 14.86 -17.25
C ALA A 124 -4.47 14.59 -17.00
N ASP A 125 -4.84 14.64 -15.72
CA ASP A 125 -6.23 14.56 -15.22
C ASP A 125 -7.01 13.32 -15.73
N ALA A 126 -6.38 12.14 -15.73
CA ALA A 126 -7.05 10.90 -16.06
C ALA A 126 -7.91 10.39 -14.88
N ASP A 127 -9.13 9.94 -15.15
CA ASP A 127 -10.01 9.29 -14.18
C ASP A 127 -9.95 7.75 -14.31
N LEU A 128 -9.06 7.13 -13.51
CA LEU A 128 -8.95 5.66 -13.47
C LEU A 128 -10.13 4.99 -12.76
N ARG A 129 -10.84 5.70 -11.86
CA ARG A 129 -12.00 5.14 -11.16
C ARG A 129 -13.11 4.81 -12.16
N GLY A 130 -13.35 5.68 -13.13
CA GLY A 130 -14.26 5.42 -14.22
C GLY A 130 -13.87 4.18 -15.05
N MET A 131 -12.59 3.96 -15.27
CA MET A 131 -12.05 2.81 -16.01
C MET A 131 -12.14 1.49 -15.22
N LEU A 132 -11.95 1.53 -13.90
CA LEU A 132 -11.95 0.35 -13.03
C LEU A 132 -13.37 0.01 -12.51
N GLY A 133 -14.33 0.92 -12.62
CA GLY A 133 -15.63 0.89 -11.92
C GLY A 133 -16.59 -0.23 -12.24
N ALA A 134 -16.40 -1.02 -13.32
CA ALA A 134 -17.26 -2.18 -13.62
C ALA A 134 -16.67 -3.51 -13.12
N ARG A 135 -15.50 -3.48 -12.47
CA ARG A 135 -14.86 -4.70 -11.95
C ARG A 135 -15.22 -4.78 -10.48
N GLU A 136 -16.07 -5.62 -10.03
CA GLU A 136 -16.46 -5.98 -8.65
C GLU A 136 -15.70 -5.30 -7.47
N ILE A 137 -15.32 -4.00 -7.67
CA ILE A 137 -14.59 -3.21 -6.69
C ILE A 137 -15.62 -2.47 -5.83
N ASN A 138 -15.57 -2.67 -4.53
CA ASN A 138 -16.36 -1.90 -3.58
C ASN A 138 -15.77 -0.48 -3.45
N TRP A 139 -16.26 0.46 -4.28
CA TRP A 139 -15.79 1.84 -4.29
C TRP A 139 -16.20 2.66 -3.08
N ASP A 140 -17.19 2.21 -2.31
CA ASP A 140 -17.65 2.92 -1.11
C ASP A 140 -16.62 2.84 0.03
N ALA A 141 -15.69 1.89 -0.05
CA ALA A 141 -14.57 1.79 0.86
C ALA A 141 -13.43 2.78 0.57
N PHE A 142 -13.42 3.40 -0.61
CA PHE A 142 -12.39 4.34 -1.03
C PHE A 142 -12.88 5.79 -0.91
N THR A 143 -11.93 6.71 -0.67
CA THR A 143 -12.24 8.14 -0.69
C THR A 143 -12.82 8.56 -2.06
N PRO A 144 -13.76 9.52 -2.12
CA PRO A 144 -14.35 9.94 -3.40
C PRO A 144 -13.34 10.45 -4.43
N SER A 145 -12.21 10.99 -3.99
CA SER A 145 -11.10 11.49 -4.81
C SER A 145 -10.13 10.40 -5.26
N ALA A 146 -10.15 9.22 -4.63
CA ALA A 146 -9.24 8.13 -4.97
C ALA A 146 -9.33 7.77 -6.46
N PHE A 147 -8.18 7.70 -7.13
CA PHE A 147 -8.03 7.32 -8.54
C PHE A 147 -8.69 8.23 -9.58
N ARG A 148 -9.12 9.45 -9.22
CA ARG A 148 -9.79 10.39 -10.15
C ARG A 148 -8.87 11.42 -10.79
N ALA A 149 -7.75 11.72 -10.16
CA ALA A 149 -6.77 12.69 -10.66
C ALA A 149 -5.43 12.00 -10.84
N VAL A 150 -5.22 11.44 -12.02
CA VAL A 150 -4.00 10.73 -12.38
C VAL A 150 -3.28 11.49 -13.47
N SER A 151 -2.01 11.76 -13.25
CA SER A 151 -1.13 12.27 -14.29
C SER A 151 0.08 11.37 -14.43
N ALA A 152 0.56 11.22 -15.66
CA ALA A 152 1.71 10.39 -15.97
C ALA A 152 2.57 11.04 -17.04
N SER A 153 3.88 10.85 -16.95
CA SER A 153 4.83 11.22 -18.01
C SER A 153 6.01 10.27 -18.01
N GLY A 154 6.66 10.17 -19.14
CA GLY A 154 7.84 9.32 -19.30
C GLY A 154 8.23 9.16 -20.75
N SER A 155 9.22 8.32 -20.99
CA SER A 155 9.59 7.88 -22.34
C SER A 155 8.96 6.53 -22.62
N PHE A 156 8.61 6.29 -23.85
CA PHE A 156 8.11 5.00 -24.28
C PHE A 156 8.91 4.46 -25.48
N GLU A 157 9.04 3.16 -25.51
CA GLU A 157 9.45 2.40 -26.68
C GLU A 157 8.42 1.29 -26.91
N LEU A 158 7.83 1.28 -28.08
CA LEU A 158 6.75 0.37 -28.45
C LEU A 158 7.15 -0.41 -29.67
N ASP A 159 7.02 -1.71 -29.62
CA ASP A 159 7.10 -2.58 -30.79
C ASP A 159 5.82 -3.45 -30.93
N SER A 160 5.85 -4.46 -31.78
CA SER A 160 4.67 -5.30 -32.05
C SER A 160 4.23 -6.13 -30.85
N GLU A 161 5.11 -6.42 -29.91
CA GLU A 161 4.88 -7.36 -28.81
C GLU A 161 5.11 -6.74 -27.42
N ALA A 162 5.93 -5.68 -27.32
CA ALA A 162 6.34 -5.07 -26.08
C ALA A 162 6.12 -3.55 -26.04
N LEU A 163 5.80 -3.03 -24.87
CA LEU A 163 5.78 -1.61 -24.52
C LEU A 163 6.69 -1.41 -23.31
N SER A 164 7.76 -0.66 -23.49
CA SER A 164 8.65 -0.25 -22.41
C SER A 164 8.40 1.22 -22.04
N LEU A 165 8.18 1.50 -20.76
CA LEU A 165 8.04 2.85 -20.21
C LEU A 165 9.21 3.10 -19.27
N THR A 166 10.05 4.07 -19.60
CA THR A 166 11.23 4.45 -18.81
C THR A 166 11.11 5.89 -18.30
N GLY A 167 11.76 6.18 -17.18
CA GLY A 167 11.66 7.47 -16.53
C GLY A 167 10.22 7.85 -16.16
N LEU A 168 9.39 6.84 -15.89
CA LEU A 168 7.99 7.01 -15.53
C LEU A 168 7.85 7.89 -14.30
N GLN A 169 7.03 8.92 -14.41
CA GLN A 169 6.57 9.76 -13.31
C GLN A 169 5.06 9.71 -13.30
N LEU A 170 4.50 9.06 -12.30
CA LEU A 170 3.06 8.91 -12.11
C LEU A 170 2.64 9.66 -10.84
N SER A 171 1.62 10.49 -10.95
CA SER A 171 0.99 11.17 -9.82
C SER A 171 -0.40 10.61 -9.63
N LEU A 172 -0.65 10.03 -8.47
CA LEU A 172 -1.94 9.47 -8.09
C LEU A 172 -2.44 10.19 -6.84
N ASN A 173 -3.34 11.13 -7.00
CA ASN A 173 -3.68 12.11 -5.95
C ASN A 173 -2.42 12.83 -5.45
N ALA A 174 -2.10 12.74 -4.14
CA ALA A 174 -0.88 13.31 -3.55
C ALA A 174 0.35 12.39 -3.70
N THR A 175 0.16 11.12 -4.07
CA THR A 175 1.23 10.13 -4.14
C THR A 175 2.01 10.25 -5.45
N GLN A 176 3.33 10.36 -5.34
CA GLN A 176 4.26 10.37 -6.47
C GLN A 176 4.89 8.99 -6.64
N ILE A 177 4.84 8.43 -7.83
CA ILE A 177 5.43 7.15 -8.19
C ILE A 177 6.42 7.37 -9.32
N ARG A 178 7.59 6.79 -9.25
CA ARG A 178 8.63 6.86 -10.27
C ARG A 178 9.17 5.48 -10.56
N GLY A 179 9.65 5.27 -11.78
CA GLY A 179 10.32 4.01 -12.13
C GLY A 179 10.18 3.64 -13.58
N GLU A 180 10.08 2.35 -13.80
CA GLU A 180 10.02 1.73 -15.12
C GLU A 180 8.92 0.66 -15.14
N LEU A 181 8.31 0.47 -16.30
CA LEU A 181 7.28 -0.53 -16.54
C LEU A 181 7.48 -1.12 -17.93
N GLU A 182 7.56 -2.41 -18.01
CA GLU A 182 7.56 -3.17 -19.26
C GLU A 182 6.28 -4.00 -19.36
N VAL A 183 5.67 -4.00 -20.52
CA VAL A 183 4.46 -4.78 -20.81
C VAL A 183 4.74 -5.62 -22.05
N GLU A 184 4.89 -6.92 -21.88
CA GLU A 184 4.99 -7.87 -22.95
C GLU A 184 3.62 -8.43 -23.34
N GLN A 185 3.46 -8.90 -24.57
CA GLN A 185 2.22 -9.51 -25.11
C GLN A 185 0.99 -8.62 -24.90
N TRP A 186 1.15 -7.31 -25.00
CA TRP A 186 0.12 -6.33 -24.68
C TRP A 186 -1.19 -6.47 -25.48
N SER A 187 -1.14 -7.17 -26.62
CA SER A 187 -2.31 -7.47 -27.47
C SER A 187 -3.04 -8.78 -27.12
N GLY A 188 -2.62 -9.49 -26.05
CA GLY A 188 -3.19 -10.80 -25.68
C GLY A 188 -3.38 -10.94 -24.17
N SER A 189 -2.51 -11.72 -23.55
CA SER A 189 -2.44 -11.86 -22.10
C SER A 189 -1.24 -11.06 -21.59
N PRO A 190 -1.39 -9.79 -21.23
CA PRO A 190 -0.27 -8.93 -20.92
C PRO A 190 0.51 -9.42 -19.71
N VAL A 191 1.84 -9.38 -19.84
CA VAL A 191 2.80 -9.65 -18.76
C VAL A 191 3.46 -8.34 -18.39
N PHE A 192 3.37 -7.97 -17.13
CA PHE A 192 3.92 -6.72 -16.59
C PHE A 192 5.21 -7.01 -15.83
N ASP A 193 6.27 -6.29 -16.13
CA ASP A 193 7.47 -6.21 -15.30
C ASP A 193 7.69 -4.76 -14.86
N PHE A 194 8.00 -4.52 -13.57
CA PHE A 194 8.11 -3.17 -13.06
C PHE A 194 9.15 -3.01 -11.96
N ASP A 195 9.75 -1.83 -11.90
CA ASP A 195 10.55 -1.35 -10.78
C ASP A 195 10.07 0.05 -10.42
N LEU A 196 9.31 0.16 -9.32
CA LEU A 196 8.63 1.38 -8.94
C LEU A 196 9.10 1.87 -7.57
N THR A 197 9.25 3.19 -7.45
CA THR A 197 9.63 3.86 -6.20
C THR A 197 8.60 4.91 -5.83
N ILE A 198 8.13 4.89 -4.59
CA ILE A 198 7.19 5.82 -3.99
C ILE A 198 7.88 6.46 -2.78
N PRO A 199 8.18 7.76 -2.80
CA PRO A 199 8.84 8.41 -1.66
C PRO A 199 8.02 8.33 -0.37
N SER A 200 6.71 8.56 -0.46
CA SER A 200 5.78 8.46 0.66
C SER A 200 4.41 8.01 0.17
N LEU A 201 3.82 7.06 0.87
CA LEU A 201 2.46 6.54 0.62
C LEU A 201 1.67 6.57 1.92
N ASP A 202 0.58 7.31 1.94
CA ASP A 202 -0.42 7.26 3.00
C ASP A 202 -1.66 6.52 2.50
N LEU A 203 -1.93 5.35 3.06
CA LEU A 203 -3.12 4.58 2.69
C LEU A 203 -4.41 5.27 3.12
N GLY A 204 -4.36 6.18 4.10
CA GLY A 204 -5.49 7.00 4.52
C GLY A 204 -5.99 7.97 3.45
N ASP A 205 -5.15 8.35 2.46
CA ASP A 205 -5.56 9.16 1.32
C ASP A 205 -6.50 8.40 0.36
N PHE A 206 -6.50 7.08 0.41
CA PHE A 206 -7.25 6.20 -0.48
C PHE A 206 -8.48 5.59 0.17
N VAL A 207 -8.47 5.36 1.48
CA VAL A 207 -9.53 4.65 2.22
C VAL A 207 -10.35 5.62 3.06
N GLN A 208 -11.69 5.49 3.07
CA GLN A 208 -12.55 6.34 3.89
C GLN A 208 -12.30 6.11 5.37
N ARG A 209 -12.16 7.20 6.14
CA ARG A 209 -11.87 7.14 7.58
C ARG A 209 -12.97 6.48 8.41
N GLU A 210 -14.21 6.55 7.97
CA GLU A 210 -15.35 5.90 8.65
C GLU A 210 -15.25 4.36 8.65
N ASN A 211 -14.48 3.81 7.72
CA ASN A 211 -14.21 2.38 7.59
C ASN A 211 -12.83 1.98 8.14
N GLN A 212 -12.09 2.89 8.79
CA GLN A 212 -10.75 2.61 9.36
C GLN A 212 -10.84 1.89 10.71
N GLN A 213 -11.52 0.77 10.75
CA GLN A 213 -11.21 -0.22 11.79
C GLN A 213 -9.83 -0.85 11.47
N PRO A 214 -9.04 -1.28 12.45
CA PRO A 214 -7.69 -1.80 12.22
C PRO A 214 -7.58 -2.93 11.20
N PHE A 215 -8.71 -3.52 10.83
CA PHE A 215 -8.82 -4.61 9.86
C PHE A 215 -9.37 -4.18 8.49
N ASP A 216 -9.81 -2.93 8.32
CA ASP A 216 -10.37 -2.43 7.05
C ASP A 216 -9.29 -2.14 6.00
N THR A 217 -8.01 -2.08 6.39
CA THR A 217 -6.88 -2.12 5.45
C THR A 217 -6.90 -3.35 4.53
N LEU A 218 -7.65 -4.39 4.88
CA LEU A 218 -7.92 -5.55 4.03
C LEU A 218 -8.77 -5.20 2.78
N VAL A 219 -9.47 -4.07 2.78
CA VAL A 219 -10.20 -3.57 1.59
C VAL A 219 -9.22 -3.15 0.49
N VAL A 220 -8.08 -2.58 0.86
CA VAL A 220 -7.03 -2.19 -0.09
C VAL A 220 -6.45 -3.42 -0.82
N LEU A 221 -6.52 -4.61 -0.21
CA LEU A 221 -6.08 -5.86 -0.83
C LEU A 221 -7.02 -6.35 -1.94
N ASN A 222 -8.27 -5.87 -2.01
CA ASN A 222 -9.20 -6.29 -3.06
C ASN A 222 -8.81 -5.73 -4.43
N LEU A 223 -8.27 -4.51 -4.50
CA LEU A 223 -7.89 -3.90 -5.77
C LEU A 223 -6.73 -4.64 -6.46
N PRO A 224 -5.59 -4.93 -5.79
CA PRO A 224 -4.55 -5.74 -6.37
C PRO A 224 -5.03 -7.15 -6.76
N ALA A 225 -5.91 -7.74 -5.96
CA ALA A 225 -6.44 -9.07 -6.19
C ALA A 225 -7.26 -9.17 -7.48
N VAL A 226 -8.18 -8.22 -7.71
CA VAL A 226 -9.00 -8.17 -8.92
C VAL A 226 -8.14 -7.93 -10.16
N LEU A 227 -7.13 -7.05 -10.07
CA LEU A 227 -6.21 -6.80 -11.16
C LEU A 227 -5.32 -8.00 -11.46
N ALA A 228 -4.82 -8.66 -10.41
CA ALA A 228 -3.94 -9.83 -10.53
C ALA A 228 -4.65 -11.10 -11.01
N ALA A 229 -5.96 -11.22 -10.81
CA ALA A 229 -6.74 -12.37 -11.29
C ALA A 229 -6.70 -12.50 -12.82
N GLN A 230 -6.47 -11.41 -13.53
CA GLN A 230 -6.52 -11.33 -14.99
C GLN A 230 -5.16 -11.01 -15.64
N SER A 231 -4.10 -10.79 -14.85
CA SER A 231 -2.81 -10.34 -15.33
C SER A 231 -1.67 -11.19 -14.78
N GLN A 232 -0.57 -11.23 -15.53
CA GLN A 232 0.70 -11.70 -14.99
C GLN A 232 1.57 -10.46 -14.71
N ALA A 233 2.12 -10.39 -13.51
CA ALA A 233 2.96 -9.27 -13.12
C ALA A 233 4.13 -9.72 -12.24
N SER A 234 5.28 -9.12 -12.46
CA SER A 234 6.49 -9.31 -11.68
C SER A 234 7.15 -7.95 -11.47
N GLY A 235 7.77 -7.74 -10.31
CA GLY A 235 8.50 -6.50 -10.11
C GLY A 235 8.79 -6.19 -8.66
N THR A 236 9.37 -5.02 -8.45
CA THR A 236 9.71 -4.53 -7.11
C THR A 236 9.08 -3.16 -6.87
N LEU A 237 8.41 -3.04 -5.74
CA LEU A 237 7.90 -1.76 -5.24
C LEU A 237 8.76 -1.33 -4.05
N ARG A 238 9.32 -0.11 -4.11
CA ARG A 238 10.07 0.53 -3.03
C ARG A 238 9.29 1.73 -2.50
N ILE A 239 9.07 1.76 -1.18
CA ILE A 239 8.33 2.85 -0.55
C ILE A 239 9.20 3.42 0.56
N GLY A 240 9.55 4.72 0.47
CA GLY A 240 10.39 5.37 1.48
C GLY A 240 9.70 5.46 2.84
N SER A 241 8.44 5.87 2.87
CA SER A 241 7.61 5.92 4.07
C SER A 241 6.19 5.45 3.75
N LEU A 242 5.71 4.43 4.44
CA LEU A 242 4.35 3.88 4.32
C LEU A 242 3.59 4.14 5.62
N HIS A 243 2.50 4.90 5.51
CA HIS A 243 1.58 5.21 6.61
C HIS A 243 0.29 4.42 6.45
N SER A 244 -0.12 3.71 7.50
CA SER A 244 -1.36 2.93 7.52
C SER A 244 -1.93 2.81 8.92
N ALA A 245 -3.13 3.28 9.16
CA ALA A 245 -3.86 3.15 10.43
C ALA A 245 -3.04 3.56 11.68
N GLY A 246 -2.29 4.66 11.59
CA GLY A 246 -1.41 5.15 12.66
C GLY A 246 -0.03 4.49 12.70
N VAL A 247 0.20 3.42 11.94
CA VAL A 247 1.49 2.72 11.89
C VAL A 247 2.35 3.28 10.77
N VAL A 248 3.65 3.44 11.02
CA VAL A 248 4.64 3.91 10.06
C VAL A 248 5.70 2.85 9.79
N LEU A 249 5.90 2.52 8.52
CA LEU A 249 7.02 1.70 8.06
C LEU A 249 7.96 2.55 7.20
N SER A 250 9.26 2.37 7.33
CA SER A 250 10.28 3.03 6.52
C SER A 250 10.98 2.04 5.60
N ASP A 251 11.50 2.56 4.49
CA ASP A 251 12.35 1.81 3.56
C ASP A 251 11.76 0.45 3.15
N VAL A 252 10.47 0.45 2.81
CA VAL A 252 9.75 -0.76 2.42
C VAL A 252 10.24 -1.24 1.06
N VAL A 253 10.69 -2.48 0.98
CA VAL A 253 11.00 -3.16 -0.28
C VAL A 253 10.08 -4.35 -0.42
N MET A 254 9.29 -4.37 -1.48
CA MET A 254 8.23 -5.34 -1.72
C MET A 254 8.39 -5.95 -3.12
N PRO A 255 9.04 -7.12 -3.26
CA PRO A 255 8.99 -7.88 -4.49
C PRO A 255 7.58 -8.47 -4.65
N LEU A 256 6.98 -8.27 -5.82
CA LEU A 256 5.61 -8.69 -6.15
C LEU A 256 5.63 -9.66 -7.32
N HIS A 257 4.86 -10.74 -7.20
CA HIS A 257 4.59 -11.67 -8.29
C HIS A 257 3.10 -11.98 -8.32
N ALA A 258 2.49 -11.79 -9.48
CA ALA A 258 1.08 -12.08 -9.72
C ALA A 258 0.95 -13.02 -10.92
N HIS A 259 0.20 -14.09 -10.77
CA HIS A 259 -0.08 -15.06 -11.83
C HIS A 259 -1.36 -15.83 -11.54
N SER A 260 -2.30 -15.83 -12.48
CA SER A 260 -3.51 -16.65 -12.42
C SER A 260 -4.28 -16.53 -11.09
N GLY A 261 -4.55 -15.30 -10.64
CA GLY A 261 -5.28 -15.04 -9.39
C GLY A 261 -4.47 -15.24 -8.11
N ARG A 262 -3.18 -15.50 -8.21
CA ARG A 262 -2.27 -15.64 -7.08
C ARG A 262 -1.31 -14.46 -7.04
N VAL A 263 -1.27 -13.74 -5.93
CA VAL A 263 -0.33 -12.65 -5.68
C VAL A 263 0.54 -13.01 -4.50
N SER A 264 1.83 -12.97 -4.67
CA SER A 264 2.79 -13.17 -3.58
C SER A 264 3.72 -11.97 -3.48
N ALA A 265 4.05 -11.61 -2.25
CA ALA A 265 5.10 -10.66 -1.93
C ALA A 265 5.99 -11.27 -0.83
N SER A 266 7.24 -11.62 -1.19
CA SER A 266 8.13 -12.35 -0.31
C SER A 266 9.59 -12.23 -0.79
N PRO A 267 10.49 -11.79 0.08
CA PRO A 267 10.22 -11.15 1.35
C PRO A 267 9.89 -9.66 1.19
N ILE A 268 8.89 -9.17 1.87
CA ILE A 268 8.76 -7.74 2.14
C ILE A 268 9.69 -7.42 3.29
N THR A 269 10.50 -6.38 3.17
CA THR A 269 11.38 -5.88 4.24
C THR A 269 11.10 -4.42 4.51
N ALA A 270 11.16 -3.99 5.77
CA ALA A 270 10.93 -2.61 6.16
C ALA A 270 11.66 -2.27 7.48
N GLY A 271 11.93 -1.00 7.71
CA GLY A 271 12.20 -0.45 9.03
C GLY A 271 10.88 -0.31 9.80
N PHE A 272 10.87 -0.63 11.08
CA PHE A 272 9.69 -0.63 11.93
C PHE A 272 10.03 -0.21 13.35
N TYR A 273 9.73 1.04 13.70
CA TYR A 273 9.96 1.63 15.04
C TYR A 273 11.35 1.35 15.62
N GLY A 274 12.40 1.68 14.86
CA GLY A 274 13.79 1.46 15.27
C GLY A 274 14.30 0.04 15.11
N GLY A 275 13.42 -0.90 14.80
CA GLY A 275 13.71 -2.28 14.46
C GLY A 275 13.51 -2.59 12.98
N THR A 276 13.38 -3.86 12.66
CA THR A 276 13.19 -4.36 11.30
C THR A 276 11.97 -5.27 11.21
N ALA A 277 11.24 -5.18 10.11
CA ALA A 277 10.14 -6.08 9.78
C ALA A 277 10.48 -6.90 8.54
N ARG A 278 10.14 -8.18 8.56
CA ARG A 278 10.14 -9.11 7.44
C ARG A 278 8.78 -9.77 7.33
N VAL A 279 8.19 -9.71 6.15
CA VAL A 279 6.84 -10.23 5.91
C VAL A 279 6.82 -11.05 4.63
N ASP A 280 6.25 -12.23 4.70
CA ASP A 280 5.92 -13.06 3.53
C ASP A 280 4.40 -13.11 3.39
N THR A 281 3.86 -12.77 2.23
CA THR A 281 2.42 -12.77 1.99
C THR A 281 2.04 -13.56 0.76
N LEU A 282 0.88 -14.18 0.82
CA LEU A 282 0.24 -14.86 -0.28
C LEU A 282 -1.26 -14.53 -0.28
N LEU A 283 -1.72 -13.97 -1.37
CA LEU A 283 -3.12 -13.72 -1.67
C LEU A 283 -3.56 -14.63 -2.81
N GLN A 284 -4.70 -15.29 -2.67
CA GLN A 284 -5.32 -16.09 -3.72
C GLN A 284 -6.76 -15.60 -3.93
N VAL A 285 -7.12 -15.44 -5.19
CA VAL A 285 -8.44 -15.00 -5.64
C VAL A 285 -9.11 -16.14 -6.39
N ASN A 286 -10.25 -16.60 -5.89
CA ASN A 286 -11.07 -17.63 -6.52
C ASN A 286 -12.49 -17.07 -6.71
N GLY A 287 -12.74 -16.40 -7.85
CA GLY A 287 -13.99 -15.67 -8.03
C GLY A 287 -14.11 -14.52 -7.02
N ALA A 288 -15.18 -14.50 -6.24
CA ALA A 288 -15.40 -13.52 -5.18
C ALA A 288 -14.70 -13.88 -3.85
N ASP A 289 -14.19 -15.10 -3.71
CA ASP A 289 -13.53 -15.56 -2.49
C ASP A 289 -12.06 -15.18 -2.48
N LEU A 290 -11.63 -14.54 -1.39
CA LEU A 290 -10.27 -14.14 -1.11
C LEU A 290 -9.66 -14.99 -0.01
N SER A 291 -8.50 -15.59 -0.25
CA SER A 291 -7.70 -16.26 0.76
C SER A 291 -6.38 -15.54 0.93
N PHE A 292 -6.05 -15.20 2.16
CA PHE A 292 -4.82 -14.50 2.52
C PHE A 292 -4.04 -15.28 3.56
N GLN A 293 -2.73 -15.38 3.36
CA GLN A 293 -1.80 -15.97 4.30
C GLN A 293 -0.62 -15.03 4.49
N THR A 294 -0.18 -14.87 5.73
CA THR A 294 0.98 -14.04 6.04
C THR A 294 1.83 -14.66 7.14
N ARG A 295 3.14 -14.53 6.98
CA ARG A 295 4.12 -14.76 8.04
C ARG A 295 4.88 -13.47 8.25
N GLN A 296 4.92 -13.00 9.47
CA GLN A 296 5.52 -11.75 9.86
C GLN A 296 6.57 -11.99 10.94
N GLU A 297 7.69 -11.30 10.86
CA GLU A 297 8.73 -11.27 11.88
C GLU A 297 9.20 -9.82 12.05
N VAL A 298 9.07 -9.31 13.26
CA VAL A 298 9.55 -7.99 13.66
C VAL A 298 10.58 -8.17 14.75
N ARG A 299 11.72 -7.53 14.62
CA ARG A 299 12.83 -7.62 15.57
C ARG A 299 13.21 -6.23 16.08
N GLN A 300 13.47 -6.15 17.37
CA GLN A 300 13.98 -4.96 18.06
C GLN A 300 13.09 -3.72 17.92
N CYS A 301 11.77 -3.91 17.83
CA CYS A 301 10.80 -2.83 17.76
C CYS A 301 10.72 -2.06 19.07
N GLN A 302 10.72 -0.74 19.03
CA GLN A 302 10.42 0.14 20.16
C GLN A 302 8.90 0.17 20.38
N ILE A 303 8.43 -0.68 21.31
CA ILE A 303 6.99 -0.89 21.56
C ILE A 303 6.30 0.41 22.00
N GLY A 304 6.96 1.25 22.79
CA GLY A 304 6.38 2.51 23.27
C GLY A 304 5.98 3.44 22.13
N ASN A 305 6.84 3.60 21.13
CA ASN A 305 6.56 4.43 19.96
C ASN A 305 5.38 3.87 19.15
N LEU A 306 5.34 2.54 18.97
CA LEU A 306 4.21 1.88 18.30
C LEU A 306 2.89 2.11 19.06
N LEU A 307 2.89 1.95 20.40
CA LEU A 307 1.70 2.16 21.22
C LEU A 307 1.24 3.62 21.22
N GLY A 308 2.19 4.57 21.18
CA GLY A 308 1.91 6.01 21.08
C GLY A 308 1.24 6.34 19.73
N ASP A 309 1.79 5.89 18.63
CA ASP A 309 1.23 6.11 17.29
C ASP A 309 -0.15 5.45 17.10
N LEU A 310 -0.39 4.32 17.77
CA LEU A 310 -1.71 3.69 17.83
C LEU A 310 -2.69 4.40 18.77
N GLY A 311 -2.25 5.44 19.51
CA GLY A 311 -3.07 6.19 20.46
C GLY A 311 -3.44 5.38 21.72
N LEU A 312 -2.72 4.30 22.02
CA LEU A 312 -3.03 3.42 23.15
C LEU A 312 -2.42 3.92 24.47
N THR A 313 -1.12 4.20 24.49
CA THR A 313 -0.42 4.75 25.66
C THR A 313 1.00 5.19 25.31
N GLU A 314 1.46 6.25 25.97
CA GLU A 314 2.86 6.71 25.94
C GLU A 314 3.64 6.31 27.21
N MET A 315 2.95 5.63 28.15
CA MET A 315 3.53 5.26 29.45
C MET A 315 4.44 4.04 29.37
N ILE A 316 4.31 3.21 28.35
CA ILE A 316 5.07 1.95 28.23
C ILE A 316 6.28 2.19 27.32
N GLU A 317 7.46 1.85 27.80
CA GLU A 317 8.68 1.72 27.01
C GLU A 317 9.16 0.28 27.08
N ALA A 318 9.44 -0.33 25.95
CA ALA A 318 10.04 -1.67 25.87
C ALA A 318 10.61 -1.90 24.47
N GLN A 319 11.59 -2.78 24.37
CA GLN A 319 12.05 -3.32 23.10
C GLN A 319 11.45 -4.70 22.90
N GLY A 320 10.87 -4.95 21.71
CA GLY A 320 10.15 -6.18 21.47
C GLY A 320 10.45 -6.85 20.15
N ASN A 321 10.17 -8.15 20.14
CA ASN A 321 10.15 -8.98 18.96
C ASN A 321 8.75 -9.57 18.81
N PHE A 322 8.25 -9.58 17.56
CA PHE A 322 6.97 -10.16 17.23
C PHE A 322 7.14 -11.19 16.13
N SER A 323 6.41 -12.27 16.22
CA SER A 323 6.23 -13.17 15.10
C SER A 323 4.76 -13.53 14.96
N ALA A 324 4.25 -13.50 13.71
CA ALA A 324 2.88 -13.87 13.44
C ALA A 324 2.80 -14.79 12.22
N THR A 325 1.93 -15.79 12.29
CA THR A 325 1.50 -16.57 11.14
C THR A 325 -0.01 -16.56 11.16
N LEU A 326 -0.61 -15.90 10.18
CA LEU A 326 -2.05 -15.69 10.11
C LEU A 326 -2.58 -16.12 8.75
N ALA A 327 -3.80 -16.64 8.74
CA ALA A 327 -4.55 -16.95 7.54
C ALA A 327 -6.02 -16.60 7.74
N PHE A 328 -6.64 -16.09 6.68
CA PHE A 328 -8.09 -15.85 6.64
C PHE A 328 -8.60 -15.97 5.21
N SER A 329 -9.91 -16.20 5.07
CA SER A 329 -10.57 -16.29 3.77
C SER A 329 -12.03 -15.82 3.88
N GLY A 330 -12.59 -15.40 2.76
CA GLY A 330 -14.00 -15.00 2.69
C GLY A 330 -14.26 -13.93 1.64
N VAL A 331 -15.54 -13.79 1.31
CA VAL A 331 -16.02 -12.87 0.27
C VAL A 331 -16.12 -11.40 0.78
N ASP A 332 -16.25 -11.20 2.09
CA ASP A 332 -16.39 -9.90 2.72
C ASP A 332 -15.55 -9.78 4.00
N ALA A 333 -15.54 -8.61 4.63
CA ALA A 333 -14.75 -8.36 5.85
C ALA A 333 -15.21 -9.24 7.02
N VAL A 334 -16.51 -9.43 7.19
CA VAL A 334 -17.09 -10.23 8.29
C VAL A 334 -16.67 -11.69 8.17
N SER A 335 -16.85 -12.31 7.00
CA SER A 335 -16.44 -13.69 6.75
C SER A 335 -14.93 -13.88 6.89
N ARG A 336 -14.12 -12.92 6.48
CA ARG A 336 -12.66 -12.95 6.67
C ARG A 336 -12.26 -12.90 8.13
N MET A 337 -12.88 -12.01 8.94
CA MET A 337 -12.64 -11.98 10.38
C MET A 337 -13.06 -13.29 11.05
N ALA A 338 -14.25 -13.79 10.73
CA ALA A 338 -14.76 -15.05 11.28
C ALA A 338 -13.90 -16.27 10.91
N SER A 339 -13.21 -16.25 9.77
CA SER A 339 -12.31 -17.33 9.33
C SER A 339 -10.87 -17.17 9.82
N ALA A 340 -10.54 -16.05 10.46
CA ALA A 340 -9.17 -15.75 10.89
C ALA A 340 -8.63 -16.81 11.84
N ARG A 341 -7.42 -17.30 11.55
CA ARG A 341 -6.71 -18.30 12.36
C ARG A 341 -5.21 -18.10 12.31
N GLY A 342 -4.53 -18.48 13.38
CA GLY A 342 -3.08 -18.43 13.44
C GLY A 342 -2.51 -18.26 14.82
N VAL A 343 -1.25 -17.84 14.86
CA VAL A 343 -0.52 -17.63 16.12
C VAL A 343 0.32 -16.37 16.02
N ILE A 344 0.27 -15.56 17.06
CA ILE A 344 1.13 -14.39 17.27
C ILE A 344 1.94 -14.64 18.53
N ARG A 345 3.25 -14.43 18.48
CA ARG A 345 4.13 -14.48 19.63
C ARG A 345 4.74 -13.11 19.87
N VAL A 346 4.74 -12.68 21.09
CA VAL A 346 5.29 -11.42 21.55
C VAL A 346 6.36 -11.73 22.59
N ALA A 347 7.54 -11.14 22.43
CA ALA A 347 8.59 -11.15 23.42
C ALA A 347 9.10 -9.72 23.59
N ALA A 348 9.08 -9.17 24.81
CA ALA A 348 9.58 -7.85 25.10
C ALA A 348 10.57 -7.88 26.27
N GLN A 349 11.56 -7.01 26.21
CA GLN A 349 12.65 -6.90 27.18
C GLN A 349 12.87 -5.43 27.52
N GLU A 350 13.60 -5.19 28.61
CA GLU A 350 13.97 -3.84 29.07
C GLU A 350 12.76 -2.93 29.24
N GLY A 351 11.63 -3.55 29.64
CA GLY A 351 10.37 -2.83 29.77
C GLY A 351 10.33 -1.92 30.98
N ARG A 352 9.64 -0.78 30.84
CA ARG A 352 9.29 0.10 31.96
C ARG A 352 7.94 0.78 31.75
N VAL A 353 7.23 1.00 32.83
CA VAL A 353 6.01 1.81 32.88
C VAL A 353 6.34 3.11 33.58
N LYS A 354 6.17 4.25 32.88
CA LYS A 354 6.40 5.60 33.41
C LYS A 354 5.25 6.03 34.34
N GLY A 355 5.53 7.00 35.18
CA GLY A 355 4.54 7.66 36.01
C GLY A 355 4.27 6.99 37.35
N VAL A 356 4.69 5.74 37.59
CA VAL A 356 4.51 5.02 38.85
C VAL A 356 5.70 4.11 39.12
N ASN A 357 6.15 4.07 40.38
CA ASN A 357 7.16 3.15 40.85
C ASN A 357 6.54 2.15 41.84
N LEU A 358 6.09 1.01 41.33
CA LEU A 358 5.46 -0.05 42.14
C LEU A 358 6.42 -0.63 43.16
N GLY A 359 7.72 -0.71 42.90
CA GLY A 359 8.72 -1.17 43.84
C GLY A 359 8.78 -0.28 45.09
N THR A 360 8.88 1.02 44.92
CA THR A 360 8.86 2.00 46.03
C THR A 360 7.51 1.97 46.75
N TRP A 361 6.40 1.86 46.03
CA TRP A 361 5.08 1.73 46.61
C TRP A 361 4.98 0.50 47.52
N ILE A 362 5.44 -0.68 47.08
CA ILE A 362 5.45 -1.92 47.88
C ILE A 362 6.32 -1.80 49.11
N GLU A 363 7.53 -1.21 49.00
CA GLU A 363 8.42 -0.98 50.12
C GLU A 363 7.79 -0.06 51.18
N ARG A 364 7.14 1.01 50.75
CA ARG A 364 6.43 1.96 51.61
C ARG A 364 5.22 1.33 52.27
N LEU A 365 4.47 0.52 51.53
CA LEU A 365 3.37 -0.25 52.11
C LEU A 365 3.86 -1.17 53.22
N GLY A 366 4.96 -1.90 53.01
CA GLY A 366 5.58 -2.77 54.00
C GLY A 366 6.13 -2.06 55.24
N ARG A 367 6.46 -0.77 55.14
CA ARG A 367 6.90 0.07 56.27
C ARG A 367 5.75 0.86 56.91
N ASN A 368 4.53 0.75 56.37
CA ASN A 368 3.36 1.56 56.74
C ASN A 368 3.62 3.07 56.66
N THR A 369 4.34 3.51 55.63
CA THR A 369 4.80 4.90 55.40
C THR A 369 4.45 5.38 54.00
N LEU A 370 3.21 5.22 53.54
CA LEU A 370 2.80 5.57 52.16
C LEU A 370 2.96 7.06 51.83
N GLY A 371 2.90 7.95 52.83
CA GLY A 371 3.07 9.38 52.59
C GLY A 371 2.00 9.98 51.68
N ASP A 372 2.36 11.08 51.00
CA ASP A 372 1.50 11.78 50.03
C ASP A 372 1.56 11.24 48.61
N GLY A 373 2.35 10.20 48.36
CA GLY A 373 2.50 9.57 47.06
C GLY A 373 3.56 10.21 46.13
N SER A 374 4.13 11.35 46.47
CA SER A 374 5.10 12.07 45.61
C SER A 374 6.38 11.30 45.29
N GLU A 375 6.72 10.30 46.09
CA GLU A 375 7.92 9.48 45.91
C GLU A 375 7.74 8.31 44.94
N TRP A 376 6.51 7.86 44.73
CA TRP A 376 6.22 6.70 43.89
C TRP A 376 5.27 7.00 42.71
N VAL A 377 4.75 8.24 42.65
CA VAL A 377 3.97 8.76 41.51
C VAL A 377 4.62 10.07 41.03
N GLY A 378 4.90 10.18 39.75
CA GLY A 378 5.45 11.38 39.14
C GLY A 378 6.09 11.10 37.77
N GLU A 379 6.27 12.13 36.98
CA GLU A 379 6.79 12.03 35.58
C GLU A 379 8.17 11.35 35.48
N SER A 380 9.02 11.50 36.51
CA SER A 380 10.36 10.91 36.55
C SER A 380 10.39 9.50 37.14
N THR A 381 9.26 9.00 37.65
CA THR A 381 9.17 7.67 38.26
C THR A 381 8.86 6.59 37.20
N PHE A 382 9.35 5.39 37.42
CA PHE A 382 9.02 4.25 36.56
C PHE A 382 9.01 2.94 37.32
N THR A 383 8.26 1.97 36.81
CA THR A 383 8.30 0.56 37.22
C THR A 383 9.06 -0.24 36.15
N SER A 384 10.13 -0.91 36.55
CA SER A 384 10.80 -1.86 35.65
C SER A 384 9.93 -3.10 35.43
N LEU A 385 9.84 -3.54 34.19
CA LEU A 385 9.19 -4.78 33.79
C LEU A 385 10.28 -5.82 33.50
N GLY A 386 10.06 -7.01 33.94
CA GLY A 386 10.85 -8.18 33.52
C GLY A 386 10.50 -8.59 32.10
N ASP A 387 11.15 -9.66 31.66
CA ASP A 387 10.89 -10.20 30.32
C ASP A 387 9.41 -10.59 30.17
N ILE A 388 8.78 -10.06 29.12
CA ILE A 388 7.38 -10.30 28.80
C ILE A 388 7.33 -11.31 27.67
N ASN A 389 6.58 -12.40 27.85
CA ASN A 389 6.30 -13.37 26.82
C ASN A 389 4.80 -13.64 26.78
N ALA A 390 4.24 -13.66 25.57
CA ALA A 390 2.85 -13.98 25.35
C ALA A 390 2.64 -14.68 24.00
N THR A 391 1.76 -15.68 24.00
CA THR A 391 1.31 -16.35 22.77
C THR A 391 -0.18 -16.09 22.62
N LEU A 392 -0.54 -15.45 21.50
CA LEU A 392 -1.90 -15.17 21.11
C LEU A 392 -2.31 -16.20 20.04
N ARG A 393 -3.29 -17.02 20.32
CA ARG A 393 -3.91 -17.92 19.33
C ARG A 393 -5.10 -17.22 18.72
N VAL A 394 -5.18 -17.24 17.39
CA VAL A 394 -6.32 -16.73 16.65
C VAL A 394 -7.09 -17.91 16.11
N GLU A 395 -8.33 -18.06 16.53
CA GLU A 395 -9.20 -19.18 16.16
C GLU A 395 -10.60 -18.62 15.86
N GLN A 396 -11.06 -18.78 14.62
CA GLN A 396 -12.40 -18.36 14.17
C GLN A 396 -12.75 -16.91 14.55
N GLY A 397 -11.79 -16.00 14.38
CA GLY A 397 -11.98 -14.58 14.72
C GLY A 397 -11.89 -14.24 16.20
N LEU A 398 -11.56 -15.20 17.06
CA LEU A 398 -11.29 -14.99 18.47
C LEU A 398 -9.77 -15.04 18.72
N VAL A 399 -9.22 -13.99 19.32
CA VAL A 399 -7.82 -13.93 19.76
C VAL A 399 -7.76 -14.34 21.22
N ILE A 400 -7.04 -15.40 21.55
CA ILE A 400 -6.95 -16.00 22.88
C ILE A 400 -5.51 -15.95 23.36
N ASN A 401 -5.30 -15.47 24.57
CA ASN A 401 -4.03 -15.57 25.29
C ASN A 401 -4.25 -16.29 26.63
N GLU A 402 -3.33 -17.21 26.97
CA GLU A 402 -3.41 -17.98 28.22
C GLU A 402 -2.09 -17.96 29.01
N ASP A 403 -1.04 -17.39 28.44
CA ASP A 403 0.33 -17.55 28.92
C ASP A 403 1.07 -16.22 29.22
N LEU A 404 0.37 -15.09 29.23
CA LEU A 404 1.03 -13.82 29.60
C LEU A 404 1.60 -13.91 30.99
N ALA A 405 2.91 -13.71 31.13
CA ALA A 405 3.60 -13.70 32.39
C ALA A 405 4.79 -12.77 32.34
N PHE A 406 4.96 -11.93 33.36
CA PHE A 406 6.12 -11.08 33.58
C PHE A 406 6.21 -10.56 35.00
N GLN A 407 7.29 -9.91 35.36
CA GLN A 407 7.45 -9.23 36.67
C GLN A 407 7.37 -7.71 36.49
N ALA A 408 6.76 -7.02 37.46
CA ALA A 408 6.63 -5.57 37.49
C ALA A 408 6.85 -5.04 38.91
N GLY A 409 7.98 -4.38 39.19
CA GLY A 409 8.27 -3.78 40.47
C GLY A 409 8.24 -4.74 41.65
N GLY A 410 8.53 -6.03 41.44
CA GLY A 410 8.49 -7.08 42.46
C GLY A 410 7.14 -7.80 42.58
N LEU A 411 6.19 -7.50 41.69
CA LEU A 411 4.94 -8.26 41.52
C LEU A 411 5.08 -9.27 40.40
N ASP A 412 4.58 -10.48 40.58
CA ASP A 412 4.35 -11.42 39.49
C ASP A 412 3.02 -11.08 38.82
N VAL A 413 3.07 -10.82 37.52
CA VAL A 413 1.91 -10.50 36.68
C VAL A 413 1.61 -11.69 35.79
N ARG A 414 0.37 -12.16 35.83
CA ARG A 414 -0.15 -13.18 34.93
C ARG A 414 -1.43 -12.71 34.29
N GLY A 415 -1.62 -13.02 33.01
CA GLY A 415 -2.81 -12.62 32.28
C GLY A 415 -3.34 -13.73 31.40
N HIS A 416 -4.66 -13.78 31.23
CA HIS A 416 -5.35 -14.65 30.29
C HIS A 416 -6.69 -14.05 29.89
N GLY A 417 -7.11 -14.36 28.67
CA GLY A 417 -8.40 -13.86 28.15
C GLY A 417 -8.47 -13.84 26.66
N GLY A 418 -9.42 -13.10 26.13
CA GLY A 418 -9.65 -13.03 24.68
C GLY A 418 -10.23 -11.72 24.17
N LEU A 419 -10.11 -11.56 22.88
CA LEU A 419 -10.64 -10.45 22.07
C LEU A 419 -11.36 -11.04 20.86
N ALA A 420 -12.64 -10.70 20.70
CA ALA A 420 -13.41 -11.02 19.48
C ALA A 420 -13.15 -9.97 18.40
N LEU A 421 -12.59 -10.38 17.26
CA LEU A 421 -12.20 -9.47 16.19
C LEU A 421 -13.39 -8.77 15.53
N GLU A 422 -14.53 -9.45 15.39
CA GLU A 422 -15.73 -8.92 14.76
C GLU A 422 -16.40 -7.81 15.58
N SER A 423 -16.61 -8.06 16.88
CA SER A 423 -17.30 -7.12 17.78
C SER A 423 -16.37 -6.14 18.49
N GLY A 424 -15.07 -6.42 18.49
CA GLY A 424 -14.10 -5.71 19.31
C GLY A 424 -14.25 -5.98 20.82
N ALA A 425 -15.06 -6.97 21.23
CA ALA A 425 -15.29 -7.28 22.63
C ALA A 425 -14.06 -7.93 23.27
N ILE A 426 -13.62 -7.37 24.41
CA ILE A 426 -12.51 -7.90 25.20
C ILE A 426 -13.02 -8.42 26.55
N ASP A 427 -12.51 -9.57 26.97
CA ASP A 427 -12.60 -10.08 28.34
C ASP A 427 -11.23 -10.66 28.71
N TYR A 428 -10.50 -9.92 29.52
CA TYR A 428 -9.13 -10.25 29.87
C TYR A 428 -8.93 -10.12 31.36
N ARG A 429 -8.35 -11.14 32.01
CA ARG A 429 -8.07 -11.17 33.46
C ARG A 429 -6.59 -11.07 33.70
N ILE A 430 -6.21 -10.23 34.64
CA ILE A 430 -4.85 -10.04 35.09
C ILE A 430 -4.80 -10.30 36.60
N SER A 431 -3.84 -11.08 37.05
CA SER A 431 -3.55 -11.26 38.46
C SER A 431 -2.19 -10.68 38.80
N LEU A 432 -2.15 -9.77 39.75
CA LEU A 432 -0.93 -9.22 40.35
C LEU A 432 -0.68 -9.95 41.64
N THR A 433 0.42 -10.67 41.74
CA THR A 433 0.74 -11.46 42.95
C THR A 433 1.96 -10.90 43.65
N LEU A 434 1.84 -10.60 44.94
CA LEU A 434 2.95 -10.21 45.82
C LEU A 434 3.21 -11.34 46.82
N ASP A 435 4.31 -12.04 46.63
CA ASP A 435 4.75 -13.09 47.56
C ASP A 435 5.68 -12.50 48.64
N LYS A 436 5.10 -11.64 49.50
CA LYS A 436 5.77 -11.06 50.69
C LYS A 436 4.82 -11.12 51.89
N PRO A 437 4.87 -12.21 52.69
CA PRO A 437 3.95 -12.45 53.81
C PRO A 437 3.89 -11.30 54.83
N GLU A 438 5.02 -10.66 55.08
CA GLU A 438 5.12 -9.54 56.00
C GLU A 438 4.34 -8.30 55.55
N ILE A 439 4.25 -8.06 54.22
CA ILE A 439 3.46 -6.97 53.67
C ILE A 439 1.98 -7.36 53.59
N ALA A 440 1.69 -8.58 53.16
CA ALA A 440 0.33 -9.09 53.08
C ALA A 440 -0.36 -9.04 54.48
N ALA A 441 0.33 -9.37 55.55
CA ALA A 441 -0.22 -9.32 56.89
C ALA A 441 -0.66 -7.92 57.38
N MET A 442 -0.19 -6.84 56.69
CA MET A 442 -0.59 -5.45 56.99
C MET A 442 -1.84 -5.00 56.26
N LEU A 443 -2.30 -5.79 55.28
CA LEU A 443 -3.45 -5.44 54.45
C LEU A 443 -4.78 -5.86 55.10
N PRO A 444 -5.90 -5.19 54.79
CA PRO A 444 -7.21 -5.63 55.21
C PRO A 444 -7.62 -6.93 54.50
N PRO A 445 -8.49 -7.74 55.10
CA PRO A 445 -9.09 -8.88 54.40
C PRO A 445 -9.79 -8.44 53.10
N PRO A 446 -9.73 -9.23 52.05
CA PRO A 446 -9.20 -10.61 51.94
C PRO A 446 -7.69 -10.70 51.62
N PHE A 447 -6.96 -9.59 51.56
CA PHE A 447 -5.57 -9.50 51.07
C PHE A 447 -4.51 -9.88 52.14
N ASN A 448 -4.93 -10.26 53.36
CA ASN A 448 -4.03 -10.53 54.48
C ASN A 448 -3.65 -12.01 54.67
N SER A 449 -3.85 -12.84 53.64
CA SER A 449 -3.67 -14.31 53.75
C SER A 449 -2.25 -14.82 53.45
N GLY A 450 -1.23 -13.97 53.54
CA GLY A 450 0.19 -14.34 53.36
C GLY A 450 0.71 -14.13 51.95
N VAL A 451 -0.11 -14.29 50.91
CA VAL A 451 0.16 -13.91 49.51
C VAL A 451 -0.93 -12.95 49.09
N MET A 452 -0.54 -11.74 48.70
CA MET A 452 -1.50 -10.78 48.14
C MET A 452 -1.74 -11.09 46.68
N VAL A 453 -2.98 -11.33 46.31
CA VAL A 453 -3.41 -11.43 44.92
C VAL A 453 -4.44 -10.34 44.62
N LEU A 454 -4.11 -9.45 43.66
CA LEU A 454 -5.05 -8.43 43.19
C LEU A 454 -5.55 -8.86 41.80
N PRO A 455 -6.78 -9.38 41.71
CA PRO A 455 -7.36 -9.74 40.41
C PRO A 455 -7.96 -8.51 39.75
N LEU A 456 -7.58 -8.29 38.51
CA LEU A 456 -8.10 -7.22 37.62
C LEU A 456 -8.81 -7.85 36.44
N ARG A 457 -9.88 -7.21 35.97
CA ARG A 457 -10.58 -7.59 34.75
C ARG A 457 -10.67 -6.42 33.83
N ILE A 458 -10.24 -6.63 32.57
CA ILE A 458 -10.43 -5.71 31.46
C ILE A 458 -11.60 -6.24 30.62
N SER A 459 -12.64 -5.44 30.45
CA SER A 459 -13.86 -5.83 29.73
C SER A 459 -14.39 -4.65 28.89
N GLY A 460 -15.34 -4.94 27.99
CA GLY A 460 -15.94 -3.94 27.11
C GLY A 460 -15.41 -4.04 25.69
N ARG A 461 -15.25 -2.91 25.00
CA ARG A 461 -14.64 -2.87 23.67
C ARG A 461 -13.15 -2.52 23.81
N TRP A 462 -12.33 -3.04 22.94
CA TRP A 462 -10.88 -2.83 22.96
C TRP A 462 -10.47 -1.35 22.79
N ASP A 463 -11.30 -0.55 22.10
CA ASP A 463 -11.12 0.89 21.86
C ASP A 463 -11.57 1.76 23.06
N MET A 464 -12.42 1.21 23.94
CA MET A 464 -12.88 1.82 25.19
C MET A 464 -13.00 0.77 26.28
N PRO A 465 -11.88 0.19 26.75
CA PRO A 465 -11.91 -0.86 27.75
C PRO A 465 -12.25 -0.31 29.15
N SER A 466 -12.94 -1.11 29.95
CA SER A 466 -13.17 -0.88 31.37
C SER A 466 -12.26 -1.78 32.18
N LEU A 467 -11.52 -1.18 33.12
CA LEU A 467 -10.71 -1.91 34.10
C LEU A 467 -11.42 -1.96 35.43
N MET A 468 -11.59 -3.14 35.99
CA MET A 468 -12.25 -3.38 37.29
C MET A 468 -11.41 -4.31 38.18
N ILE A 469 -11.53 -4.17 39.49
CA ILE A 469 -11.04 -5.18 40.43
C ILE A 469 -12.07 -6.31 40.44
N ASP A 470 -11.65 -7.53 40.10
CA ASP A 470 -12.51 -8.72 39.99
C ASP A 470 -12.49 -9.48 41.34
N ILE A 471 -13.11 -8.90 42.39
CA ILE A 471 -13.20 -9.56 43.67
C ILE A 471 -14.26 -10.66 43.53
N PRO A 472 -13.91 -11.95 43.82
CA PRO A 472 -14.91 -13.02 43.86
C PRO A 472 -15.99 -12.65 44.87
N GLN A 473 -17.25 -12.62 44.46
CA GLN A 473 -18.35 -12.50 45.44
C GLN A 473 -18.29 -13.73 46.35
N MET A 474 -18.04 -13.49 47.63
CA MET A 474 -18.09 -14.52 48.68
C MET A 474 -19.52 -15.03 48.87
#